data_9c6bbca2612556fd51c199a94368a5c9
#
_entry.id   9c6bbca2612556fd51c199a94368a5c9
#
_cell.length_a   1.000
_cell.length_b   1.000
_cell.length_c   1.000
_cell.angle_alpha   90.00
_cell.angle_beta   90.00
_cell.angle_gamma   90.00
#
_symmetry.space_group_name_H-M   'P 1'
#
loop_
_entity.id
_entity.type
_entity.pdbx_description
1 polymer ?
#
loop_
_entity_poly.entity_id
_entity_poly.type
_entity_poly.pdbx_seq_one_letter_code
_entity_poly.pdbx_strand_id
1 'polypeptide(L)'
;MDQATTKIASKFASRVKKAYSPERIILFGSRARGDNFKTSDFDFIVISDKFRGTPFLERPSEMYDFWDEAVDLEAICYTPEEFARKLRQRGIVRTAAREGIEL
;
A
#
# COMPACT_ATOMS: atom_id res chain seq x y z
N MET A 1 11.95 7.12 7.48
CA MET A 1 10.71 6.78 8.24
C MET A 1 11.01 6.87 9.73
N ASP A 2 10.07 7.35 10.52
CA ASP A 2 10.19 7.26 11.97
C ASP A 2 9.92 5.83 12.44
N GLN A 3 10.25 5.56 13.72
CA GLN A 3 10.11 4.21 14.28
C GLN A 3 8.67 3.73 14.32
N ALA A 4 7.74 4.61 14.64
CA ALA A 4 6.33 4.26 14.71
C ALA A 4 5.81 3.86 13.32
N THR A 5 6.14 4.65 12.29
CA THR A 5 5.79 4.34 10.91
C THR A 5 6.38 3.01 10.46
N THR A 6 7.66 2.77 10.75
CA THR A 6 8.33 1.52 10.38
C THR A 6 7.63 0.32 11.01
N LYS A 7 7.31 0.40 12.29
CA LYS A 7 6.67 -0.70 13.02
C LYS A 7 5.29 -1.02 12.47
N ILE A 8 4.47 0.01 12.25
CA ILE A 8 3.10 -0.16 11.74
C ILE A 8 3.12 -0.69 10.31
N ALA A 9 3.96 -0.11 9.45
CA ALA A 9 4.06 -0.54 8.06
C ALA A 9 4.55 -1.98 7.93
N SER A 10 5.54 -2.37 8.72
CA SER A 10 6.07 -3.73 8.72
C SER A 10 5.04 -4.75 9.18
N LYS A 11 4.26 -4.40 10.19
CA LYS A 11 3.20 -5.27 10.71
C LYS A 11 2.12 -5.52 9.65
N PHE A 12 1.66 -4.45 9.00
CA PHE A 12 0.69 -4.55 7.92
C PHE A 12 1.24 -5.39 6.76
N ALA A 13 2.44 -5.06 6.30
CA ALA A 13 3.06 -5.78 5.19
C ALA A 13 3.21 -7.27 5.49
N SER A 14 3.61 -7.63 6.71
CA SER A 14 3.76 -9.02 7.12
C SER A 14 2.44 -9.79 7.02
N ARG A 15 1.35 -9.18 7.49
CA ARG A 15 0.03 -9.79 7.44
C ARG A 15 -0.48 -9.97 6.01
N VAL A 16 -0.31 -8.93 5.19
CA VAL A 16 -0.73 -8.99 3.78
C VAL A 16 0.08 -10.02 3.02
N LYS A 17 1.37 -10.10 3.28
CA LYS A 17 2.24 -11.10 2.62
C LYS A 17 1.76 -12.52 2.87
N LYS A 18 1.32 -12.82 4.07
CA LYS A 18 0.81 -14.16 4.40
C LYS A 18 -0.49 -14.48 3.66
N ALA A 19 -1.37 -13.50 3.51
CA ALA A 19 -2.70 -13.73 2.96
C ALA A 19 -2.75 -13.57 1.44
N TYR A 20 -1.99 -12.66 0.87
CA TYR A 20 -2.11 -12.26 -0.55
C TYR A 20 -0.88 -12.58 -1.39
N SER A 21 0.24 -13.00 -0.79
CA SER A 21 1.49 -13.27 -1.52
C SER A 21 1.78 -12.19 -2.56
N PRO A 22 1.81 -10.91 -2.18
CA PRO A 22 1.93 -9.82 -3.14
C PRO A 22 3.31 -9.82 -3.80
N GLU A 23 3.35 -9.36 -5.04
CA GLU A 23 4.62 -9.12 -5.72
C GLU A 23 5.34 -7.92 -5.12
N ARG A 24 4.58 -6.87 -4.75
CA ARG A 24 5.13 -5.66 -4.17
C ARG A 24 4.14 -5.05 -3.19
N ILE A 25 4.67 -4.44 -2.14
CA ILE A 25 3.94 -3.54 -1.26
C ILE A 25 4.77 -2.27 -1.16
N ILE A 26 4.18 -1.13 -1.47
CA ILE A 26 4.89 0.15 -1.51
C ILE A 26 4.20 1.11 -0.54
N LEU A 27 4.94 1.62 0.43
CA LEU A 27 4.49 2.72 1.27
C LEU A 27 4.83 4.02 0.55
N PHE A 28 3.87 4.91 0.38
CA PHE A 28 4.10 6.22 -0.24
C PHE A 28 3.44 7.31 0.60
N GLY A 29 3.43 8.55 0.08
CA GLY A 29 2.83 9.67 0.79
C GLY A 29 3.69 10.18 1.94
N SER A 30 3.06 10.90 2.87
CA SER A 30 3.78 11.62 3.94
C SER A 30 4.58 10.70 4.85
N ARG A 31 4.06 9.50 5.14
CA ARG A 31 4.77 8.54 5.99
C ARG A 31 6.06 8.05 5.35
N ALA A 32 6.06 7.88 4.03
CA ALA A 32 7.27 7.48 3.31
C ALA A 32 8.28 8.63 3.22
N ARG A 33 7.79 9.87 3.02
CA ARG A 33 8.66 11.03 2.94
C ARG A 33 9.24 11.44 4.30
N GLY A 34 8.57 11.07 5.39
CA GLY A 34 9.00 11.46 6.72
C GLY A 34 8.49 12.82 7.18
N ASP A 35 7.58 13.43 6.42
CA ASP A 35 6.99 14.73 6.80
C ASP A 35 5.58 14.58 7.39
N ASN A 36 5.29 13.39 7.91
CA ASN A 36 4.00 13.06 8.50
C ASN A 36 3.84 13.60 9.92
N PHE A 37 2.57 13.76 10.29
CA PHE A 37 2.15 13.95 11.69
C PHE A 37 1.83 12.57 12.30
N LYS A 38 1.63 12.54 13.64
CA LYS A 38 1.22 11.31 14.33
C LYS A 38 -0.14 10.81 13.87
N THR A 39 -0.98 11.70 13.35
CA THR A 39 -2.34 11.39 12.89
C THR A 39 -2.41 11.18 11.39
N SER A 40 -1.30 11.24 10.66
CA SER A 40 -1.30 11.08 9.21
C SER A 40 -1.68 9.67 8.80
N ASP A 41 -2.45 9.57 7.70
CA ASP A 41 -2.83 8.29 7.11
C ASP A 41 -1.61 7.53 6.61
N PHE A 42 -1.77 6.22 6.48
CA PHE A 42 -0.80 5.37 5.78
C PHE A 42 -1.32 5.10 4.38
N ASP A 43 -0.48 5.35 3.39
CA ASP A 43 -0.80 5.14 1.97
C ASP A 43 0.02 4.01 1.41
N PHE A 44 -0.64 2.95 0.94
CA PHE A 44 0.04 1.79 0.36
C PHE A 44 -0.47 1.50 -1.05
N ILE A 45 0.44 0.98 -1.87
CA ILE A 45 0.06 0.27 -3.09
C ILE A 45 0.39 -1.19 -2.84
N VAL A 46 -0.60 -2.07 -3.05
CA VAL A 46 -0.45 -3.52 -2.90
C VAL A 46 -0.69 -4.16 -4.25
N ILE A 47 0.28 -4.94 -4.73
CA ILE A 47 0.20 -5.59 -6.03
C ILE A 47 0.17 -7.09 -5.81
N SER A 48 -0.97 -7.71 -6.15
CA SER A 48 -1.16 -9.15 -5.98
C SER A 48 -2.07 -9.72 -7.04
N ASP A 49 -1.72 -10.88 -7.56
CA ASP A 49 -2.57 -11.60 -8.49
C ASP A 49 -3.90 -12.03 -7.85
N LYS A 50 -3.93 -12.14 -6.53
CA LYS A 50 -5.15 -12.53 -5.80
C LYS A 50 -6.26 -11.49 -5.83
N PHE A 51 -5.99 -10.27 -6.27
CA PHE A 51 -7.04 -9.29 -6.51
C PHE A 51 -7.84 -9.56 -7.79
N ARG A 52 -7.36 -10.46 -8.62
CA ARG A 52 -8.03 -10.82 -9.86
C ARG A 52 -9.42 -11.38 -9.53
N GLY A 53 -10.44 -10.88 -10.22
CA GLY A 53 -11.83 -11.29 -9.98
C GLY A 53 -12.56 -10.45 -8.93
N THR A 54 -11.86 -9.63 -8.15
CA THR A 54 -12.47 -8.70 -7.21
C THR A 54 -12.53 -7.31 -7.86
N PRO A 55 -13.70 -6.66 -7.92
CA PRO A 55 -13.79 -5.32 -8.48
C PRO A 55 -12.84 -4.35 -7.76
N PHE A 56 -12.24 -3.45 -8.52
CA PHE A 56 -11.19 -2.57 -8.02
C PHE A 56 -11.61 -1.81 -6.76
N LEU A 57 -12.82 -1.25 -6.76
CA LEU A 57 -13.29 -0.41 -5.64
C LEU A 57 -13.61 -1.22 -4.38
N GLU A 58 -13.71 -2.53 -4.48
CA GLU A 58 -13.97 -3.40 -3.34
C GLU A 58 -12.68 -3.91 -2.68
N ARG A 59 -11.56 -3.84 -3.37
CA ARG A 59 -10.29 -4.38 -2.88
C ARG A 59 -9.78 -3.70 -1.60
N PRO A 60 -9.89 -2.36 -1.46
CA PRO A 60 -9.38 -1.72 -0.24
C PRO A 60 -10.04 -2.22 1.03
N SER A 61 -11.32 -2.59 0.99
CA SER A 61 -12.02 -3.08 2.19
C SER A 61 -11.41 -4.38 2.71
N GLU A 62 -10.84 -5.21 1.83
CA GLU A 62 -10.17 -6.45 2.24
C GLU A 62 -8.89 -6.14 3.02
N MET A 63 -8.25 -5.03 2.73
CA MET A 63 -7.02 -4.63 3.41
C MET A 63 -7.26 -4.21 4.85
N TYR A 64 -8.44 -3.72 5.18
CA TYR A 64 -8.78 -3.35 6.54
C TYR A 64 -8.80 -4.55 7.50
N ASP A 65 -8.96 -5.77 6.99
CA ASP A 65 -8.86 -6.98 7.80
C ASP A 65 -7.46 -7.15 8.44
N PHE A 66 -6.45 -6.49 7.87
CA PHE A 66 -5.06 -6.56 8.34
C PHE A 66 -4.63 -5.29 9.06
N TRP A 67 -5.57 -4.39 9.34
CA TRP A 67 -5.29 -3.07 9.89
C TRP A 67 -6.02 -2.88 11.22
N ASP A 68 -5.27 -2.66 12.29
CA ASP A 68 -5.85 -2.45 13.63
C ASP A 68 -5.25 -1.22 14.30
N GLU A 69 -4.90 -0.21 13.51
CA GLU A 69 -4.30 1.02 14.00
C GLU A 69 -5.33 2.13 14.14
N ALA A 70 -5.02 3.13 14.98
CA ALA A 70 -5.91 4.27 15.20
C ALA A 70 -5.94 5.25 14.03
N VAL A 71 -4.89 5.30 13.23
CA VAL A 71 -4.82 6.15 12.03
C VAL A 71 -5.40 5.41 10.85
N ASP A 72 -5.83 6.17 9.83
CA ASP A 72 -6.49 5.58 8.67
C ASP A 72 -5.51 4.91 7.73
N LEU A 73 -6.03 3.92 7.02
CA LEU A 73 -5.35 3.20 5.96
C LEU A 73 -5.96 3.61 4.62
N GLU A 74 -5.10 3.95 3.66
CA GLU A 74 -5.48 4.07 2.26
C GLU A 74 -4.67 3.07 1.47
N ALA A 75 -5.35 2.13 0.82
CA ALA A 75 -4.70 1.11 0.03
C ALA A 75 -5.21 1.16 -1.41
N ILE A 76 -4.28 1.21 -2.36
CA ILE A 76 -4.57 1.06 -3.79
C ILE A 76 -4.12 -0.33 -4.16
N CYS A 77 -5.05 -1.15 -4.64
CA CYS A 77 -4.81 -2.58 -4.86
C CYS A 77 -4.89 -2.90 -6.34
N TYR A 78 -3.81 -3.43 -6.89
CA TYR A 78 -3.70 -3.76 -8.31
C TYR A 78 -3.29 -5.21 -8.51
N THR A 79 -3.76 -5.80 -9.61
CA THR A 79 -3.08 -6.98 -10.15
C THR A 79 -1.78 -6.54 -10.82
N PRO A 80 -0.84 -7.46 -11.07
CA PRO A 80 0.42 -7.10 -11.73
C PRO A 80 0.22 -6.41 -13.07
N GLU A 81 -0.74 -6.84 -13.87
CA GLU A 81 -1.00 -6.24 -15.19
C GLU A 81 -1.56 -4.83 -15.07
N GLU A 82 -2.46 -4.61 -14.12
CA GLU A 82 -3.03 -3.29 -13.87
C GLU A 82 -1.94 -2.31 -13.43
N PHE A 83 -1.06 -2.78 -12.55
CA PHE A 83 0.04 -1.94 -12.06
C PHE A 83 1.00 -1.59 -13.20
N ALA A 84 1.33 -2.57 -14.05
CA ALA A 84 2.19 -2.32 -15.21
C ALA A 84 1.62 -1.24 -16.13
N ARG A 85 0.31 -1.26 -16.35
CA ARG A 85 -0.35 -0.21 -17.14
C ARG A 85 -0.27 1.15 -16.47
N LYS A 86 -0.47 1.21 -15.16
CA LYS A 86 -0.39 2.46 -14.39
C LYS A 86 1.00 3.07 -14.42
N LEU A 87 2.03 2.26 -14.41
CA LEU A 87 3.41 2.74 -14.49
C LEU A 87 3.73 3.46 -15.78
N ARG A 88 3.00 3.20 -16.86
CA ARG A 88 3.18 3.87 -18.16
C ARG A 88 2.49 5.21 -18.21
N GLN A 89 1.63 5.53 -17.26
CA GLN A 89 0.85 6.76 -17.20
C GLN A 89 1.50 7.73 -16.22
N ARG A 90 1.42 9.01 -16.50
CA ARG A 90 1.79 10.03 -15.51
C ARG A 90 0.73 10.03 -14.42
N GLY A 91 1.16 10.17 -13.18
CA GLY A 91 0.25 10.25 -12.06
C GLY A 91 0.83 9.73 -10.77
N ILE A 92 -0.02 9.63 -9.77
CA ILE A 92 0.37 9.31 -8.41
C ILE A 92 1.01 7.92 -8.29
N VAL A 93 0.52 6.93 -9.05
CA VAL A 93 1.05 5.57 -8.99
C VAL A 93 2.49 5.51 -9.47
N ARG A 94 2.79 6.16 -10.59
CA ARG A 94 4.15 6.21 -11.13
C ARG A 94 5.10 6.91 -10.16
N THR A 95 4.68 8.04 -9.59
CA THR A 95 5.45 8.78 -8.61
C THR A 95 5.68 7.94 -7.36
N ALA A 96 4.62 7.29 -6.85
CA ALA A 96 4.70 6.45 -5.66
C ALA A 96 5.65 5.27 -5.87
N ALA A 97 5.61 4.63 -7.03
CA ALA A 97 6.49 3.50 -7.34
C ALA A 97 7.97 3.92 -7.35
N ARG A 98 8.24 5.15 -7.82
CA ARG A 98 9.61 5.65 -7.91
C ARG A 98 10.15 6.18 -6.59
N GLU A 99 9.30 6.84 -5.80
CA GLU A 99 9.71 7.57 -4.60
C GLU A 99 9.31 6.87 -3.30
N GLY A 100 8.43 5.87 -3.38
CA GLY A 100 7.95 5.14 -2.22
C GLY A 100 8.98 4.16 -1.67
N ILE A 101 8.58 3.52 -0.57
CA ILE A 101 9.44 2.58 0.15
C ILE A 101 8.87 1.17 -0.05
N GLU A 102 9.69 0.28 -0.58
CA GLU A 102 9.32 -1.13 -0.71
C GLU A 102 9.33 -1.82 0.65
N LEU A 103 8.32 -2.64 0.90
CA LEU A 103 8.20 -3.37 2.17
C LEU A 103 8.34 -4.90 2.04
#